data_ed8d7d965801791bcc7575284e10bde9
#
_entry.id   ed8d7d965801791bcc7575284e10bde9
#
_cell.length_a   1.000
_cell.length_b   1.000
_cell.length_c   1.000
_cell.angle_alpha   90.00
_cell.angle_beta   90.00
_cell.angle_gamma   90.00
#
_symmetry.space_group_name_H-M   'P 1'
#
loop_
_entity.id
_entity.type
_entity.pdbx_description
1 polymer ?
#
loop_
_entity_poly.entity_id
_entity_poly.type
_entity_poly.pdbx_seq_one_letter_code
_entity_poly.pdbx_strand_id
1 'polypeptide(L)'
;MSAKPWIVTVSVCGCVTAALAGIKFVQISQAMALMESFPPAYETVTVASAEADEWQPARLLSGTVQSPEYLVISAETPGRIVELPYQSGETVPAGAKVLVLFDDDVEAQRDALQADLTLVQTQLSRNLTLEADSLVSQDQLDILKARKLSLSAQIAVLEARLSRMTVRAPFAGTMGIYTQRAGDLMRFGEVLTTLTGLTPSRWIDFKVPQGLAAIVVGDTVEIRDVNGFVAGAAKVIAVSTAYAQGTRTYDVRAELEAPALKHGSLVQVAVDTGPLENLMSVPKRSVRWDAQGPHVFVVEEAEADAFLPHRASIRRVDVRGESRDKLFVSGEMIPGERVANKGAFKLEDNLFVSIQARSTDQ
;
A
#
# COMPACT_ATOMS: atom_id res chain seq x y z
N MET A 1 27.61 105.03 5.18
CA MET A 1 27.95 103.63 5.50
C MET A 1 27.81 102.78 4.24
N SER A 2 28.89 102.26 3.76
CA SER A 2 29.02 101.70 2.42
C SER A 2 28.42 100.31 2.25
N ALA A 3 27.42 100.20 1.36
CA ALA A 3 26.75 98.92 1.03
C ALA A 3 27.57 97.96 0.13
N LYS A 4 28.80 98.34 -0.20
CA LYS A 4 29.70 97.65 -1.16
C LYS A 4 30.18 96.26 -0.69
N PRO A 5 30.55 95.99 0.59
CA PRO A 5 31.08 94.67 0.95
C PRO A 5 30.02 93.57 0.95
N TRP A 6 28.73 93.87 1.27
CA TRP A 6 27.68 92.90 1.35
C TRP A 6 27.25 92.33 -0.01
N ILE A 7 27.25 93.19 -1.03
CA ILE A 7 26.94 92.78 -2.40
C ILE A 7 28.01 91.82 -2.94
N VAL A 8 29.29 92.07 -2.64
CA VAL A 8 30.37 91.12 -3.00
C VAL A 8 30.26 89.78 -2.35
N THR A 9 29.92 89.77 -1.10
CA THR A 9 29.72 88.45 -0.34
C THR A 9 28.55 87.67 -0.89
N VAL A 10 27.43 88.31 -1.18
CA VAL A 10 26.26 87.66 -1.77
C VAL A 10 26.56 87.12 -3.18
N SER A 11 27.30 87.91 -4.00
CA SER A 11 27.69 87.44 -5.33
C SER A 11 28.65 86.25 -5.28
N VAL A 12 29.61 86.25 -4.35
CA VAL A 12 30.55 85.14 -4.19
C VAL A 12 29.79 83.92 -3.68
N CYS A 13 28.92 84.04 -2.72
CA CYS A 13 28.05 82.94 -2.28
C CYS A 13 27.13 82.38 -3.42
N GLY A 14 26.58 83.26 -4.25
CA GLY A 14 25.77 82.88 -5.41
C GLY A 14 26.62 82.14 -6.47
N CYS A 15 27.85 82.57 -6.72
CA CYS A 15 28.75 81.82 -7.62
C CYS A 15 29.17 80.44 -7.04
N VAL A 16 29.44 80.39 -5.78
CA VAL A 16 29.80 79.10 -5.13
C VAL A 16 28.62 78.15 -5.16
N THR A 17 27.39 78.58 -4.83
CA THR A 17 26.21 77.75 -4.92
C THR A 17 25.89 77.32 -6.33
N ALA A 18 26.04 78.18 -7.33
CA ALA A 18 25.86 77.83 -8.75
C ALA A 18 26.93 76.83 -9.23
N ALA A 19 28.20 76.99 -8.80
CA ALA A 19 29.25 76.02 -9.11
C ALA A 19 29.01 74.67 -8.47
N LEU A 20 28.57 74.64 -7.20
CA LEU A 20 28.21 73.39 -6.50
C LEU A 20 27.00 72.73 -7.15
N ALA A 21 25.98 73.50 -7.55
CA ALA A 21 24.80 72.95 -8.25
C ALA A 21 25.19 72.38 -9.62
N GLY A 22 26.08 73.05 -10.34
CA GLY A 22 26.61 72.54 -11.61
C GLY A 22 27.40 71.26 -11.47
N ILE A 23 28.28 71.19 -10.47
CA ILE A 23 29.03 69.94 -10.17
C ILE A 23 28.06 68.78 -9.78
N LYS A 24 27.04 69.07 -8.93
CA LYS A 24 26.02 68.10 -8.58
C LYS A 24 25.21 67.67 -9.78
N PHE A 25 24.84 68.59 -10.67
CA PHE A 25 24.11 68.26 -11.91
C PHE A 25 24.91 67.32 -12.80
N VAL A 26 26.21 67.59 -13.00
CA VAL A 26 27.10 66.75 -13.77
C VAL A 26 27.28 65.35 -13.07
N GLN A 27 27.44 65.32 -11.76
CA GLN A 27 27.53 64.08 -11.01
C GLN A 27 26.24 63.21 -11.14
N ILE A 28 25.10 63.86 -11.06
CA ILE A 28 23.78 63.16 -11.18
C ILE A 28 23.60 62.64 -12.62
N SER A 29 23.93 63.47 -13.63
CA SER A 29 23.85 63.06 -15.06
C SER A 29 24.79 61.89 -15.39
N GLN A 30 26.04 61.95 -14.88
CA GLN A 30 26.97 60.83 -15.01
C GLN A 30 26.51 59.57 -14.29
N ALA A 31 25.93 59.70 -13.08
CA ALA A 31 25.37 58.60 -12.35
C ALA A 31 24.17 57.97 -13.08
N MET A 32 23.29 58.78 -13.67
CA MET A 32 22.18 58.29 -14.49
C MET A 32 22.66 57.57 -15.75
N ALA A 33 23.64 58.15 -16.47
CA ALA A 33 24.22 57.50 -17.64
C ALA A 33 24.95 56.21 -17.31
N LEU A 34 25.54 56.10 -16.09
CA LEU A 34 26.14 54.85 -15.61
C LEU A 34 25.06 53.82 -15.27
N MET A 35 23.94 54.22 -14.67
CA MET A 35 22.81 53.34 -14.39
C MET A 35 22.17 52.78 -15.66
N GLU A 36 22.05 53.59 -16.73
CA GLU A 36 21.55 53.11 -18.02
C GLU A 36 22.52 52.15 -18.74
N SER A 37 23.80 52.13 -18.37
CA SER A 37 24.80 51.23 -18.95
C SER A 37 24.84 49.86 -18.28
N PHE A 38 24.21 49.67 -17.11
CA PHE A 38 24.11 48.34 -16.49
C PHE A 38 23.14 47.49 -17.28
N PRO A 39 23.51 46.24 -17.63
CA PRO A 39 22.59 45.34 -18.26
C PRO A 39 21.42 45.06 -17.29
N PRO A 40 20.19 44.94 -17.81
CA PRO A 40 19.04 44.59 -16.95
C PRO A 40 19.29 43.30 -16.20
N ALA A 41 18.77 43.24 -15.00
CA ALA A 41 18.90 42.03 -14.16
C ALA A 41 18.29 40.80 -14.87
N TYR A 42 19.01 39.70 -14.83
CA TYR A 42 18.54 38.47 -15.38
C TYR A 42 18.96 37.28 -14.49
N GLU A 43 18.19 36.19 -14.53
CA GLU A 43 18.52 34.96 -13.82
C GLU A 43 18.58 33.77 -14.76
N THR A 44 19.38 32.79 -14.39
CA THR A 44 19.52 31.54 -15.16
C THR A 44 18.68 30.45 -14.53
N VAL A 45 17.81 29.83 -15.33
CA VAL A 45 16.91 28.78 -14.89
C VAL A 45 16.93 27.58 -15.83
N THR A 46 16.55 26.39 -15.32
CA THR A 46 16.14 25.29 -16.18
C THR A 46 14.63 25.31 -16.34
N VAL A 47 14.15 24.93 -17.51
CA VAL A 47 12.72 24.86 -17.80
C VAL A 47 12.24 23.42 -17.87
N ALA A 48 10.96 23.21 -17.57
CA ALA A 48 10.22 22.00 -17.80
C ALA A 48 8.94 22.33 -18.59
N SER A 49 8.43 21.39 -19.35
CA SER A 49 7.16 21.56 -20.06
C SER A 49 6.01 21.23 -19.10
N ALA A 50 4.96 22.04 -19.10
CA ALA A 50 3.69 21.70 -18.50
C ALA A 50 2.96 20.70 -19.41
N GLU A 51 2.58 19.56 -18.88
CA GLU A 51 1.91 18.49 -19.62
C GLU A 51 0.45 18.38 -19.19
N ALA A 52 -0.47 18.20 -20.15
CA ALA A 52 -1.82 17.82 -19.81
C ALA A 52 -1.81 16.37 -19.30
N ASP A 53 -2.37 16.13 -18.15
CA ASP A 53 -2.36 14.83 -17.50
C ASP A 53 -3.71 14.61 -16.79
N GLU A 54 -4.13 13.36 -16.70
CA GLU A 54 -5.35 13.00 -16.00
C GLU A 54 -5.03 12.78 -14.53
N TRP A 55 -5.79 13.43 -13.67
CA TRP A 55 -5.65 13.27 -12.23
C TRP A 55 -7.00 13.01 -11.57
N GLN A 56 -7.00 12.09 -10.63
CA GLN A 56 -8.14 11.75 -9.82
C GLN A 56 -7.76 11.83 -8.34
N PRO A 57 -8.52 12.57 -7.52
CA PRO A 57 -8.26 12.62 -6.11
C PRO A 57 -8.47 11.25 -5.49
N ALA A 58 -7.46 10.71 -4.83
CA ALA A 58 -7.52 9.43 -4.14
C ALA A 58 -7.16 9.58 -2.67
N ARG A 59 -7.80 8.79 -1.83
CA ARG A 59 -7.46 8.66 -0.42
C ARG A 59 -6.78 7.33 -0.17
N LEU A 60 -5.65 7.37 0.50
CA LEU A 60 -4.91 6.19 0.91
C LEU A 60 -5.53 5.61 2.19
N LEU A 61 -5.99 4.39 2.12
CA LEU A 61 -6.49 3.59 3.24
C LEU A 61 -5.50 2.49 3.56
N SER A 62 -5.40 2.12 4.83
CA SER A 62 -4.57 0.97 5.23
C SER A 62 -5.32 -0.33 4.94
N GLY A 63 -4.65 -1.26 4.28
CA GLY A 63 -5.13 -2.61 4.02
C GLY A 63 -4.18 -3.66 4.56
N THR A 64 -4.68 -4.86 4.77
CA THR A 64 -3.92 -6.04 5.20
C THR A 64 -4.00 -7.12 4.14
N VAL A 65 -2.86 -7.68 3.79
CA VAL A 65 -2.76 -8.79 2.84
C VAL A 65 -3.17 -10.10 3.50
N GLN A 66 -4.09 -10.83 2.89
CA GLN A 66 -4.51 -12.16 3.31
C GLN A 66 -4.20 -13.17 2.19
N SER A 67 -3.68 -14.34 2.55
CA SER A 67 -3.61 -15.44 1.59
C SER A 67 -4.92 -16.20 1.62
N PRO A 68 -5.56 -16.51 0.47
CA PRO A 68 -6.80 -17.30 0.40
C PRO A 68 -6.66 -18.67 1.08
N GLU A 69 -5.50 -19.28 0.91
CA GLU A 69 -5.13 -20.53 1.52
C GLU A 69 -4.10 -20.28 2.62
N TYR A 70 -4.56 -20.19 3.86
CA TYR A 70 -3.73 -20.00 5.05
C TYR A 70 -4.31 -20.79 6.20
N LEU A 71 -3.50 -21.64 6.82
CA LEU A 71 -3.88 -22.49 7.93
C LEU A 71 -2.84 -22.41 9.06
N VAL A 72 -3.33 -22.30 10.29
CA VAL A 72 -2.50 -22.49 11.49
C VAL A 72 -2.58 -23.97 11.86
N ILE A 73 -1.46 -24.69 11.77
CA ILE A 73 -1.34 -26.10 12.14
C ILE A 73 -1.14 -26.18 13.65
N SER A 74 -2.08 -26.80 14.35
CA SER A 74 -2.03 -27.01 15.79
C SER A 74 -2.41 -28.43 16.15
N ALA A 75 -2.00 -28.90 17.33
CA ALA A 75 -2.37 -30.23 17.84
C ALA A 75 -3.81 -30.23 18.34
N GLU A 76 -4.67 -31.09 17.77
CA GLU A 76 -6.05 -31.29 18.20
C GLU A 76 -6.17 -32.26 19.38
N THR A 77 -5.10 -32.99 19.69
CA THR A 77 -4.98 -33.88 20.83
C THR A 77 -3.61 -33.74 21.46
N PRO A 78 -3.45 -33.85 22.78
CA PRO A 78 -2.12 -33.87 23.36
C PRO A 78 -1.41 -35.20 23.01
N GLY A 79 -0.10 -35.13 22.78
CA GLY A 79 0.70 -36.29 22.47
C GLY A 79 2.17 -35.96 22.22
N ARG A 80 3.01 -36.99 22.27
CA ARG A 80 4.42 -36.86 21.91
C ARG A 80 4.56 -36.90 20.38
N ILE A 81 5.38 -36.00 19.82
CA ILE A 81 5.69 -35.98 18.40
C ILE A 81 6.51 -37.25 18.05
N VAL A 82 6.04 -38.04 17.11
CA VAL A 82 6.78 -39.16 16.53
C VAL A 82 7.57 -38.68 15.31
N GLU A 83 6.89 -37.93 14.42
CA GLU A 83 7.47 -37.55 13.14
C GLU A 83 6.98 -36.15 12.70
N LEU A 84 7.89 -35.40 12.08
CA LEU A 84 7.65 -34.17 11.36
C LEU A 84 8.26 -34.34 9.97
N PRO A 85 7.50 -34.83 8.98
CA PRO A 85 8.04 -35.26 7.69
C PRO A 85 8.63 -34.11 6.84
N TYR A 86 8.20 -32.87 7.08
CA TYR A 86 8.59 -31.71 6.29
C TYR A 86 9.32 -30.67 7.15
N GLN A 87 10.37 -30.09 6.59
CA GLN A 87 11.14 -29.03 7.26
C GLN A 87 10.49 -27.63 7.13
N SER A 88 10.91 -26.71 7.98
CA SER A 88 10.51 -25.29 7.89
C SER A 88 10.88 -24.73 6.51
N GLY A 89 9.93 -24.11 5.82
CA GLY A 89 10.11 -23.56 4.47
C GLY A 89 9.92 -24.55 3.32
N GLU A 90 9.70 -25.83 3.62
CA GLU A 90 9.51 -26.86 2.60
C GLU A 90 8.08 -26.83 2.04
N THR A 91 7.93 -27.22 0.78
CA THR A 91 6.62 -27.32 0.11
C THR A 91 6.00 -28.67 0.39
N VAL A 92 4.75 -28.64 0.84
CA VAL A 92 3.96 -29.82 1.24
C VAL A 92 2.82 -30.01 0.23
N PRO A 93 2.62 -31.20 -0.34
CA PRO A 93 1.46 -31.48 -1.17
C PRO A 93 0.18 -31.65 -0.33
N ALA A 94 -0.98 -31.43 -0.96
CA ALA A 94 -2.28 -31.67 -0.31
C ALA A 94 -2.40 -33.13 0.15
N GLY A 95 -2.99 -33.34 1.34
CA GLY A 95 -3.19 -34.66 1.96
C GLY A 95 -1.98 -35.23 2.67
N ALA A 96 -0.79 -34.65 2.51
CA ALA A 96 0.43 -35.15 3.17
C ALA A 96 0.35 -35.01 4.69
N LYS A 97 0.96 -35.96 5.41
CA LYS A 97 1.09 -35.90 6.88
C LYS A 97 2.11 -34.81 7.23
N VAL A 98 1.75 -33.85 8.05
CA VAL A 98 2.64 -32.76 8.50
C VAL A 98 3.05 -32.87 9.96
N LEU A 99 2.26 -33.58 10.76
CA LEU A 99 2.56 -33.89 12.15
C LEU A 99 1.98 -35.28 12.47
N VAL A 100 2.79 -36.12 13.06
CA VAL A 100 2.37 -37.45 13.57
C VAL A 100 2.66 -37.49 15.06
N LEU A 101 1.63 -37.66 15.86
CA LEU A 101 1.73 -37.87 17.29
C LEU A 101 1.71 -39.40 17.61
N PHE A 102 2.22 -39.76 18.78
CA PHE A 102 2.26 -41.14 19.25
C PHE A 102 0.84 -41.69 19.48
N ASP A 103 0.51 -42.76 18.78
CA ASP A 103 -0.84 -43.34 18.68
C ASP A 103 -0.91 -44.83 18.99
N ASP A 104 0.24 -45.49 19.23
CA ASP A 104 0.35 -46.94 19.44
C ASP A 104 -0.63 -47.49 20.55
N ASP A 105 -0.82 -46.72 21.63
CA ASP A 105 -1.72 -47.08 22.74
C ASP A 105 -3.20 -47.06 22.31
N VAL A 106 -3.57 -46.09 21.48
CA VAL A 106 -4.94 -45.97 20.95
C VAL A 106 -5.18 -46.99 19.84
N GLU A 107 -4.18 -47.27 19.01
CA GLU A 107 -4.24 -48.36 18.03
C GLU A 107 -4.45 -49.71 18.71
N ALA A 108 -3.65 -50.02 19.73
CA ALA A 108 -3.80 -51.27 20.48
C ALA A 108 -5.21 -51.40 21.12
N GLN A 109 -5.78 -50.33 21.65
CA GLN A 109 -7.15 -50.31 22.16
C GLN A 109 -8.19 -50.57 21.07
N ARG A 110 -8.06 -49.93 19.91
CA ARG A 110 -8.92 -50.16 18.74
C ARG A 110 -8.87 -51.61 18.29
N ASP A 111 -7.68 -52.17 18.19
CA ASP A 111 -7.47 -53.56 17.74
C ASP A 111 -8.06 -54.59 18.71
N ALA A 112 -7.96 -54.33 20.02
CA ALA A 112 -8.63 -55.17 21.03
C ALA A 112 -10.16 -55.15 20.86
N LEU A 113 -10.78 -53.97 20.71
CA LEU A 113 -12.21 -53.85 20.45
C LEU A 113 -12.62 -54.43 19.09
N GLN A 114 -11.75 -54.37 18.08
CA GLN A 114 -11.98 -54.96 16.76
C GLN A 114 -11.99 -56.50 16.84
N ALA A 115 -11.14 -57.11 17.69
CA ALA A 115 -11.17 -58.55 17.98
C ALA A 115 -12.46 -58.97 18.67
N ASP A 116 -12.91 -58.20 19.69
CA ASP A 116 -14.18 -58.44 20.36
C ASP A 116 -15.37 -58.31 19.40
N LEU A 117 -15.37 -57.29 18.53
CA LEU A 117 -16.41 -57.13 17.50
C LEU A 117 -16.47 -58.33 16.56
N THR A 118 -15.33 -58.86 16.13
CA THR A 118 -15.21 -60.03 15.27
C THR A 118 -15.79 -61.27 15.95
N LEU A 119 -15.52 -61.46 17.26
CA LEU A 119 -16.09 -62.56 18.06
C LEU A 119 -17.61 -62.45 18.11
N VAL A 120 -18.16 -61.23 18.44
CA VAL A 120 -19.61 -61.02 18.52
C VAL A 120 -20.28 -61.20 17.16
N GLN A 121 -19.63 -60.74 16.06
CA GLN A 121 -20.16 -60.96 14.70
C GLN A 121 -20.23 -62.45 14.35
N THR A 122 -19.19 -63.21 14.70
CA THR A 122 -19.17 -64.66 14.50
C THR A 122 -20.27 -65.39 15.33
N GLN A 123 -20.49 -64.99 16.60
CA GLN A 123 -21.54 -65.50 17.42
C GLN A 123 -22.93 -65.18 16.86
N LEU A 124 -23.10 -63.89 16.40
CA LEU A 124 -24.38 -63.48 15.83
C LEU A 124 -24.69 -64.24 14.53
N SER A 125 -23.70 -64.40 13.62
CA SER A 125 -23.91 -65.19 12.39
C SER A 125 -24.31 -66.67 12.67
N ARG A 126 -23.63 -67.29 13.66
CA ARG A 126 -23.95 -68.65 14.07
C ARG A 126 -25.38 -68.76 14.66
N ASN A 127 -25.73 -67.79 15.51
CA ASN A 127 -27.06 -67.78 16.12
C ASN A 127 -28.18 -67.48 15.11
N LEU A 128 -27.95 -66.68 14.11
CA LEU A 128 -28.90 -66.45 13.03
C LEU A 128 -29.15 -67.71 12.19
N THR A 129 -28.12 -68.52 11.99
CA THR A 129 -28.29 -69.81 11.32
C THR A 129 -29.15 -70.75 12.17
N LEU A 130 -28.95 -70.80 13.49
CA LEU A 130 -29.74 -71.64 14.45
C LEU A 130 -31.15 -71.08 14.66
N GLU A 131 -31.41 -69.79 14.51
CA GLU A 131 -32.76 -69.21 14.55
C GLU A 131 -33.66 -69.76 13.45
N ALA A 132 -33.10 -69.95 12.21
CA ALA A 132 -33.85 -70.64 11.14
C ALA A 132 -34.39 -71.98 11.51
N ASP A 133 -33.74 -72.70 12.46
CA ASP A 133 -34.16 -74.00 13.00
C ASP A 133 -34.94 -73.82 14.28
N SER A 134 -35.36 -72.65 14.72
CA SER A 134 -36.10 -72.29 15.94
C SER A 134 -35.39 -72.74 17.25
N LEU A 135 -34.06 -72.79 17.24
CA LEU A 135 -33.22 -73.25 18.37
C LEU A 135 -32.66 -72.14 19.26
N VAL A 136 -32.89 -70.84 18.88
CA VAL A 136 -32.36 -69.66 19.59
C VAL A 136 -33.47 -68.65 19.89
N SER A 137 -33.41 -68.05 21.09
CA SER A 137 -34.35 -66.99 21.50
C SER A 137 -34.08 -65.68 20.82
N GLN A 138 -35.13 -64.97 20.42
CA GLN A 138 -35.08 -63.63 19.85
C GLN A 138 -34.33 -62.61 20.77
N ASP A 139 -34.57 -62.73 22.08
CA ASP A 139 -33.89 -61.95 23.11
C ASP A 139 -32.36 -62.07 23.04
N GLN A 140 -31.88 -63.32 22.82
CA GLN A 140 -30.44 -63.58 22.71
C GLN A 140 -29.83 -62.98 21.46
N LEU A 141 -30.54 -62.91 20.32
CA LEU A 141 -30.12 -62.19 19.09
C LEU A 141 -30.12 -60.74 19.31
N ASP A 142 -31.07 -60.12 19.96
CA ASP A 142 -31.18 -58.74 20.24
C ASP A 142 -30.04 -58.21 21.15
N ILE A 143 -29.66 -59.04 22.16
CA ILE A 143 -28.46 -58.75 22.99
C ILE A 143 -27.18 -58.72 22.14
N LEU A 144 -26.98 -59.72 21.24
CA LEU A 144 -25.81 -59.77 20.39
C LEU A 144 -25.78 -58.59 19.40
N LYS A 145 -26.92 -58.20 18.80
CA LYS A 145 -27.06 -57.04 17.95
C LYS A 145 -26.72 -55.76 18.70
N ALA A 146 -27.25 -55.56 19.91
CA ALA A 146 -26.94 -54.41 20.76
C ALA A 146 -25.46 -54.37 21.13
N ARG A 147 -24.85 -55.51 21.46
CA ARG A 147 -23.41 -55.61 21.76
C ARG A 147 -22.54 -55.25 20.57
N LYS A 148 -22.87 -55.75 19.35
CA LYS A 148 -22.21 -55.39 18.08
C LYS A 148 -22.25 -53.91 17.88
N LEU A 149 -23.43 -53.25 18.00
CA LEU A 149 -23.58 -51.79 17.81
C LEU A 149 -22.74 -51.02 18.82
N SER A 150 -22.74 -51.43 20.11
CA SER A 150 -21.92 -50.80 21.15
C SER A 150 -20.42 -50.85 20.83
N LEU A 151 -19.91 -52.02 20.42
CA LEU A 151 -18.50 -52.18 20.05
C LEU A 151 -18.13 -51.35 18.80
N SER A 152 -19.00 -51.34 17.78
CA SER A 152 -18.79 -50.50 16.58
C SER A 152 -18.72 -49.03 16.92
N ALA A 153 -19.57 -48.53 17.85
CA ALA A 153 -19.53 -47.14 18.30
C ALA A 153 -18.24 -46.82 19.07
N GLN A 154 -17.76 -47.73 19.92
CA GLN A 154 -16.51 -47.57 20.67
C GLN A 154 -15.30 -47.52 19.71
N ILE A 155 -15.25 -48.37 18.69
CA ILE A 155 -14.21 -48.36 17.64
C ILE A 155 -14.23 -47.03 16.89
N ALA A 156 -15.41 -46.55 16.48
CA ALA A 156 -15.53 -45.26 15.78
C ALA A 156 -14.98 -44.05 16.61
N VAL A 157 -15.16 -44.08 17.94
CA VAL A 157 -14.57 -43.07 18.83
C VAL A 157 -13.05 -43.12 18.81
N LEU A 158 -12.44 -44.32 18.85
CA LEU A 158 -10.99 -44.47 18.79
C LEU A 158 -10.43 -44.09 17.41
N GLU A 159 -11.10 -44.44 16.32
CA GLU A 159 -10.74 -44.04 14.96
C GLU A 159 -10.77 -42.53 14.79
N ALA A 160 -11.80 -41.87 15.33
CA ALA A 160 -11.87 -40.40 15.35
C ALA A 160 -10.73 -39.77 16.20
N ARG A 161 -10.29 -40.45 17.27
CA ARG A 161 -9.13 -40.01 18.04
C ARG A 161 -7.82 -40.19 17.26
N LEU A 162 -7.61 -41.34 16.64
CA LEU A 162 -6.46 -41.65 15.79
C LEU A 162 -6.33 -40.67 14.62
N SER A 163 -7.45 -40.32 13.97
CA SER A 163 -7.45 -39.36 12.86
C SER A 163 -6.96 -38.00 13.29
N ARG A 164 -7.19 -37.55 14.53
CA ARG A 164 -6.67 -36.26 15.07
C ARG A 164 -5.22 -36.34 15.54
N MET A 165 -4.63 -37.54 15.70
CA MET A 165 -3.22 -37.72 16.03
C MET A 165 -2.28 -37.58 14.82
N THR A 166 -2.84 -37.66 13.61
CA THR A 166 -2.13 -37.39 12.38
C THR A 166 -2.71 -36.16 11.69
N VAL A 167 -2.04 -35.03 11.77
CA VAL A 167 -2.44 -33.79 11.07
C VAL A 167 -1.97 -33.82 9.63
N ARG A 168 -2.89 -33.54 8.70
CA ARG A 168 -2.61 -33.52 7.26
C ARG A 168 -2.81 -32.11 6.68
N ALA A 169 -2.03 -31.79 5.65
CA ALA A 169 -2.19 -30.57 4.87
C ALA A 169 -3.49 -30.60 4.04
N PRO A 170 -4.45 -29.68 4.23
CA PRO A 170 -5.68 -29.67 3.44
C PRO A 170 -5.49 -29.19 2.01
N PHE A 171 -4.42 -28.45 1.76
CA PHE A 171 -4.02 -27.93 0.45
C PHE A 171 -2.50 -27.98 0.30
N ALA A 172 -1.99 -27.84 -0.93
CA ALA A 172 -0.56 -27.74 -1.19
C ALA A 172 -0.05 -26.35 -0.78
N GLY A 173 1.03 -26.30 -0.01
CA GLY A 173 1.53 -25.04 0.52
C GLY A 173 2.94 -25.12 1.07
N THR A 174 3.45 -24.01 1.54
CA THR A 174 4.77 -23.91 2.17
C THR A 174 4.63 -23.89 3.69
N MET A 175 5.38 -24.75 4.36
CA MET A 175 5.47 -24.80 5.83
C MET A 175 6.11 -23.54 6.38
N GLY A 176 5.53 -22.97 7.43
CA GLY A 176 6.15 -21.92 8.21
C GLY A 176 7.31 -22.42 9.07
N ILE A 177 7.91 -21.51 9.84
CA ILE A 177 9.00 -21.85 10.75
C ILE A 177 8.42 -22.48 12.02
N TYR A 178 9.02 -23.56 12.52
CA TYR A 178 8.70 -24.21 13.77
C TYR A 178 10.00 -24.64 14.49
N THR A 179 9.92 -24.86 15.79
CA THR A 179 11.05 -25.22 16.64
C THR A 179 10.94 -26.60 17.28
N GLN A 180 9.75 -27.20 17.22
CA GLN A 180 9.44 -28.51 17.78
C GLN A 180 10.22 -29.62 17.06
N ARG A 181 10.49 -30.72 17.78
CA ARG A 181 11.25 -31.86 17.27
C ARG A 181 10.53 -33.18 17.62
N ALA A 182 10.87 -34.21 16.91
CA ALA A 182 10.48 -35.57 17.30
C ALA A 182 10.92 -35.86 18.74
N GLY A 183 10.01 -36.36 19.56
CA GLY A 183 10.18 -36.57 20.99
C GLY A 183 9.59 -35.48 21.87
N ASP A 184 9.32 -34.29 21.38
CA ASP A 184 8.68 -33.22 22.13
C ASP A 184 7.20 -33.56 22.43
N LEU A 185 6.67 -33.00 23.51
CA LEU A 185 5.27 -33.17 23.90
C LEU A 185 4.48 -31.96 23.43
N MET A 186 3.46 -32.17 22.64
CA MET A 186 2.49 -31.13 22.26
C MET A 186 1.23 -31.20 23.14
N ARG A 187 0.71 -30.05 23.52
CA ARG A 187 -0.55 -29.88 24.25
C ARG A 187 -1.70 -29.61 23.29
N PHE A 188 -2.92 -29.83 23.76
CA PHE A 188 -4.14 -29.48 23.04
C PHE A 188 -4.12 -27.99 22.68
N GLY A 189 -4.36 -27.67 21.40
CA GLY A 189 -4.38 -26.30 20.88
C GLY A 189 -2.99 -25.65 20.69
N GLU A 190 -1.91 -26.36 20.99
CA GLU A 190 -0.56 -25.85 20.79
C GLU A 190 -0.25 -25.75 19.30
N VAL A 191 0.19 -24.57 18.87
CA VAL A 191 0.51 -24.28 17.47
C VAL A 191 1.88 -24.86 17.14
N LEU A 192 1.95 -25.66 16.08
CA LEU A 192 3.20 -26.13 15.49
C LEU A 192 3.76 -25.04 14.56
N THR A 193 3.00 -24.68 13.54
CA THR A 193 3.43 -23.75 12.48
C THR A 193 2.23 -23.27 11.66
N THR A 194 2.50 -22.59 10.57
CA THR A 194 1.52 -22.18 9.57
C THR A 194 1.75 -22.89 8.25
N LEU A 195 0.70 -23.08 7.47
CA LEU A 195 0.77 -23.55 6.09
C LEU A 195 0.18 -22.45 5.19
N THR A 196 0.97 -21.95 4.26
CA THR A 196 0.55 -20.94 3.30
C THR A 196 0.49 -21.54 1.90
N GLY A 197 -0.67 -21.45 1.26
CA GLY A 197 -0.89 -21.97 -0.09
C GLY A 197 -0.01 -21.36 -1.15
N LEU A 198 0.17 -22.07 -2.26
CA LEU A 198 1.02 -21.68 -3.39
C LEU A 198 0.31 -20.74 -4.38
N THR A 199 -0.98 -20.49 -4.18
CA THR A 199 -1.79 -19.62 -5.04
C THR A 199 -1.18 -18.21 -5.12
N PRO A 200 -0.97 -17.63 -6.31
CA PRO A 200 -0.41 -16.29 -6.48
C PRO A 200 -1.38 -15.19 -6.03
N SER A 201 -2.67 -15.51 -5.97
CA SER A 201 -3.72 -14.59 -5.54
C SER A 201 -3.54 -14.18 -4.07
N ARG A 202 -3.78 -12.90 -3.80
CA ARG A 202 -3.82 -12.31 -2.46
C ARG A 202 -5.11 -11.52 -2.29
N TRP A 203 -5.72 -11.63 -1.14
CA TRP A 203 -6.81 -10.77 -0.74
C TRP A 203 -6.27 -9.58 0.02
N ILE A 204 -6.82 -8.42 -0.27
CA ILE A 204 -6.51 -7.17 0.41
C ILE A 204 -7.77 -6.76 1.18
N ASP A 205 -7.72 -6.90 2.49
CA ASP A 205 -8.81 -6.51 3.37
C ASP A 205 -8.54 -5.09 3.88
N PHE A 206 -9.48 -4.16 3.64
CA PHE A 206 -9.37 -2.79 4.09
C PHE A 206 -10.71 -2.21 4.53
N LYS A 207 -10.66 -1.13 5.30
CA LYS A 207 -11.83 -0.48 5.88
C LYS A 207 -12.08 0.86 5.23
N VAL A 208 -13.30 1.06 4.76
CA VAL A 208 -13.72 2.30 4.09
C VAL A 208 -14.60 3.11 5.07
N PRO A 209 -14.21 4.36 5.41
CA PRO A 209 -15.01 5.23 6.26
C PRO A 209 -16.33 5.67 5.60
N GLN A 210 -17.36 5.85 6.40
CA GLN A 210 -18.60 6.50 5.98
C GLN A 210 -18.29 7.91 5.47
N GLY A 211 -18.77 8.24 4.27
CA GLY A 211 -18.54 9.56 3.65
C GLY A 211 -17.48 9.56 2.52
N LEU A 212 -16.76 8.45 2.30
CA LEU A 212 -16.07 8.21 1.03
C LEU A 212 -17.07 7.74 -0.04
N ALA A 213 -16.66 7.86 -1.30
CA ALA A 213 -17.43 7.30 -2.43
C ALA A 213 -17.73 5.81 -2.17
N ALA A 214 -18.94 5.38 -2.49
CA ALA A 214 -19.34 4.00 -2.29
C ALA A 214 -18.53 3.10 -3.23
N ILE A 215 -17.83 2.12 -2.66
CA ILE A 215 -17.14 1.08 -3.41
C ILE A 215 -18.12 -0.06 -3.64
N VAL A 216 -18.17 -0.56 -4.87
CA VAL A 216 -19.00 -1.70 -5.25
C VAL A 216 -18.17 -2.89 -5.73
N VAL A 217 -18.76 -4.07 -5.70
CA VAL A 217 -18.11 -5.28 -6.23
C VAL A 217 -17.85 -5.10 -7.73
N GLY A 218 -16.63 -5.36 -8.13
CA GLY A 218 -16.15 -5.19 -9.51
C GLY A 218 -15.28 -3.96 -9.70
N ASP A 219 -15.29 -2.98 -8.78
CA ASP A 219 -14.41 -1.83 -8.83
C ASP A 219 -12.93 -2.26 -8.76
N THR A 220 -12.07 -1.42 -9.30
CA THR A 220 -10.63 -1.62 -9.25
C THR A 220 -10.00 -0.57 -8.34
N VAL A 221 -9.13 -1.00 -7.43
CA VAL A 221 -8.38 -0.14 -6.52
C VAL A 221 -6.88 -0.36 -6.71
N GLU A 222 -6.10 0.70 -6.65
CA GLU A 222 -4.65 0.61 -6.74
C GLU A 222 -4.07 0.25 -5.38
N ILE A 223 -3.19 -0.76 -5.37
CA ILE A 223 -2.49 -1.22 -4.17
C ILE A 223 -1.06 -0.72 -4.22
N ARG A 224 -0.62 -0.12 -3.13
CA ARG A 224 0.76 0.34 -2.92
C ARG A 224 1.38 -0.36 -1.72
N ASP A 225 2.67 -0.59 -1.78
CA ASP A 225 3.42 -1.06 -0.61
C ASP A 225 3.57 0.05 0.44
N VAL A 226 4.17 -0.27 1.57
CA VAL A 226 4.44 0.69 2.66
C VAL A 226 5.39 1.83 2.26
N ASN A 227 6.15 1.68 1.18
CA ASN A 227 7.06 2.68 0.63
C ASN A 227 6.38 3.54 -0.45
N GLY A 228 5.11 3.26 -0.78
CA GLY A 228 4.33 3.96 -1.80
C GLY A 228 4.58 3.48 -3.24
N PHE A 229 5.29 2.35 -3.44
CA PHE A 229 5.42 1.75 -4.77
C PHE A 229 4.15 0.98 -5.13
N VAL A 230 3.70 1.15 -6.37
CA VAL A 230 2.53 0.45 -6.89
C VAL A 230 2.83 -1.05 -6.97
N ALA A 231 2.08 -1.84 -6.23
CA ALA A 231 2.15 -3.31 -6.24
C ALA A 231 1.23 -3.90 -7.33
N GLY A 232 0.18 -3.18 -7.70
CA GLY A 232 -0.75 -3.57 -8.76
C GLY A 232 -2.15 -3.01 -8.55
N ALA A 233 -3.06 -3.41 -9.42
CA ALA A 233 -4.49 -3.08 -9.36
C ALA A 233 -5.27 -4.29 -8.83
N ALA A 234 -6.02 -4.12 -7.76
CA ALA A 234 -6.83 -5.15 -7.13
C ALA A 234 -8.31 -4.96 -7.50
N LYS A 235 -8.98 -6.05 -7.82
CA LYS A 235 -10.42 -6.04 -8.11
C LYS A 235 -11.22 -6.30 -6.83
N VAL A 236 -12.19 -5.46 -6.53
CA VAL A 236 -13.10 -5.63 -5.38
C VAL A 236 -13.99 -6.85 -5.62
N ILE A 237 -13.90 -7.83 -4.71
CA ILE A 237 -14.66 -9.09 -4.78
C ILE A 237 -15.77 -9.17 -3.73
N ALA A 238 -15.65 -8.42 -2.63
CA ALA A 238 -16.68 -8.40 -1.59
C ALA A 238 -16.71 -7.05 -0.86
N VAL A 239 -17.92 -6.62 -0.50
CA VAL A 239 -18.18 -5.39 0.27
C VAL A 239 -19.16 -5.72 1.38
N SER A 240 -18.86 -5.33 2.61
CA SER A 240 -19.77 -5.50 3.74
C SER A 240 -21.03 -4.63 3.57
N THR A 241 -22.17 -5.18 3.89
CA THR A 241 -23.46 -4.46 3.83
C THR A 241 -23.75 -3.61 5.06
N ALA A 242 -22.91 -3.69 6.11
CA ALA A 242 -23.11 -3.00 7.37
C ALA A 242 -21.87 -2.22 7.80
N TYR A 243 -22.09 -1.08 8.43
CA TYR A 243 -21.03 -0.32 9.09
C TYR A 243 -20.74 -0.88 10.49
N ALA A 244 -19.46 -0.97 10.83
CA ALA A 244 -19.03 -1.24 12.20
C ALA A 244 -19.41 -0.07 13.12
N GLN A 245 -20.14 -0.35 14.20
CA GLN A 245 -20.74 0.68 15.06
C GLN A 245 -19.70 1.61 15.72
N GLY A 246 -18.51 1.10 16.06
CA GLY A 246 -17.48 1.91 16.75
C GLY A 246 -16.70 2.84 15.83
N THR A 247 -16.37 2.39 14.61
CA THR A 247 -15.48 3.10 13.66
C THR A 247 -16.21 3.76 12.51
N ARG A 248 -17.50 3.44 12.31
CA ARG A 248 -18.29 3.86 11.14
C ARG A 248 -17.61 3.57 9.82
N THR A 249 -16.97 2.42 9.73
CA THR A 249 -16.33 1.88 8.54
C THR A 249 -17.04 0.62 8.09
N TYR A 250 -16.97 0.29 6.81
CA TYR A 250 -17.35 -1.02 6.31
C TYR A 250 -16.13 -1.74 5.73
N ASP A 251 -16.17 -3.07 5.77
CA ASP A 251 -15.06 -3.89 5.29
C ASP A 251 -15.22 -4.14 3.79
N VAL A 252 -14.11 -4.05 3.10
CA VAL A 252 -13.99 -4.34 1.66
C VAL A 252 -12.85 -5.32 1.46
N ARG A 253 -13.06 -6.31 0.58
CA ARG A 253 -12.05 -7.25 0.12
C ARG A 253 -11.82 -7.09 -1.36
N ALA A 254 -10.58 -6.87 -1.74
CA ALA A 254 -10.15 -6.88 -3.13
C ALA A 254 -9.15 -8.01 -3.37
N GLU A 255 -9.08 -8.50 -4.61
CA GLU A 255 -8.19 -9.58 -5.02
C GLU A 255 -7.14 -9.06 -5.99
N LEU A 256 -5.90 -9.47 -5.75
CA LEU A 256 -4.72 -9.08 -6.53
C LEU A 256 -3.81 -10.28 -6.75
N GLU A 257 -3.30 -10.47 -7.95
CA GLU A 257 -2.20 -11.40 -8.23
C GLU A 257 -0.86 -10.76 -7.88
N ALA A 258 -0.38 -11.02 -6.66
CA ALA A 258 0.87 -10.47 -6.15
C ALA A 258 1.59 -11.48 -5.22
N PRO A 259 2.25 -12.49 -5.77
CA PRO A 259 2.90 -13.55 -4.98
C PRO A 259 3.99 -13.03 -4.04
N ALA A 260 4.59 -11.88 -4.34
CA ALA A 260 5.60 -11.26 -3.50
C ALA A 260 5.04 -10.69 -2.19
N LEU A 261 3.74 -10.38 -2.12
CA LEU A 261 3.11 -9.89 -0.91
C LEU A 261 2.86 -11.05 0.07
N LYS A 262 3.45 -10.96 1.25
CA LYS A 262 3.29 -11.98 2.29
C LYS A 262 1.98 -11.80 3.04
N HIS A 263 1.39 -12.91 3.50
CA HIS A 263 0.26 -12.89 4.42
C HIS A 263 0.57 -12.02 5.66
N GLY A 264 -0.38 -11.19 6.08
CA GLY A 264 -0.23 -10.28 7.21
C GLY A 264 0.51 -8.97 6.90
N SER A 265 1.03 -8.77 5.67
CA SER A 265 1.69 -7.49 5.33
C SER A 265 0.67 -6.35 5.29
N LEU A 266 1.15 -5.16 5.66
CA LEU A 266 0.41 -3.92 5.50
C LEU A 266 0.63 -3.37 4.09
N VAL A 267 -0.44 -2.85 3.50
CA VAL A 267 -0.43 -2.16 2.20
C VAL A 267 -1.28 -0.89 2.27
N GLN A 268 -1.08 0.00 1.32
CA GLN A 268 -1.93 1.16 1.13
C GLN A 268 -2.85 0.90 -0.06
N VAL A 269 -4.13 1.20 0.11
CA VAL A 269 -5.16 1.09 -0.92
C VAL A 269 -5.57 2.49 -1.32
N ALA A 270 -5.32 2.87 -2.57
CA ALA A 270 -5.78 4.14 -3.11
C ALA A 270 -7.25 3.98 -3.55
N VAL A 271 -8.11 4.73 -2.90
CA VAL A 271 -9.55 4.78 -3.20
C VAL A 271 -9.86 6.14 -3.77
N ASP A 272 -10.42 6.16 -4.97
CA ASP A 272 -10.80 7.38 -5.66
C ASP A 272 -11.91 8.10 -4.90
N THR A 273 -11.77 9.41 -4.74
CA THR A 273 -12.71 10.23 -3.94
C THR A 273 -13.40 11.31 -4.74
N GLY A 274 -13.08 11.47 -6.01
CA GLY A 274 -13.66 12.47 -6.89
C GLY A 274 -13.61 12.06 -8.36
N PRO A 275 -14.13 12.91 -9.25
CA PRO A 275 -14.07 12.66 -10.66
C PRO A 275 -12.64 12.73 -11.20
N LEU A 276 -12.41 12.10 -12.33
CA LEU A 276 -11.21 12.27 -13.13
C LEU A 276 -11.22 13.68 -13.74
N GLU A 277 -10.17 14.46 -13.47
CA GLU A 277 -10.01 15.83 -13.95
C GLU A 277 -8.80 15.89 -14.89
N ASN A 278 -8.94 16.60 -16.00
CA ASN A 278 -7.80 16.94 -16.87
C ASN A 278 -7.10 18.17 -16.29
N LEU A 279 -5.92 17.98 -15.75
CA LEU A 279 -5.13 19.03 -15.11
C LEU A 279 -3.77 19.19 -15.79
N MET A 280 -3.09 20.28 -15.49
CA MET A 280 -1.71 20.46 -15.90
C MET A 280 -0.77 19.85 -14.86
N SER A 281 0.12 18.98 -15.30
CA SER A 281 1.19 18.43 -14.44
C SER A 281 2.46 19.24 -14.62
N VAL A 282 3.04 19.70 -13.50
CA VAL A 282 4.30 20.44 -13.44
C VAL A 282 5.22 19.85 -12.38
N PRO A 283 6.54 19.93 -12.52
CA PRO A 283 7.45 19.49 -11.46
C PRO A 283 7.19 20.22 -10.14
N LYS A 284 7.26 19.55 -9.01
CA LYS A 284 7.04 20.16 -7.67
C LYS A 284 7.90 21.40 -7.43
N ARG A 285 9.11 21.42 -7.96
CA ARG A 285 10.05 22.56 -7.82
C ARG A 285 9.66 23.78 -8.64
N SER A 286 8.78 23.64 -9.62
CA SER A 286 8.28 24.74 -10.45
C SER A 286 7.21 25.57 -9.76
N VAL A 287 6.49 24.99 -8.79
CA VAL A 287 5.44 25.70 -8.03
C VAL A 287 6.07 26.43 -6.86
N ARG A 288 5.76 27.73 -6.74
CA ARG A 288 6.18 28.60 -5.66
C ARG A 288 4.96 29.07 -4.88
N TRP A 289 5.18 29.45 -3.64
CA TRP A 289 4.14 29.92 -2.73
C TRP A 289 4.50 31.29 -2.21
N ASP A 290 3.60 32.24 -2.32
CA ASP A 290 3.70 33.56 -1.73
C ASP A 290 2.46 33.90 -0.88
N ALA A 291 2.35 35.16 -0.44
CA ALA A 291 1.22 35.62 0.36
C ALA A 291 -0.13 35.57 -0.40
N GLN A 292 -0.11 35.49 -1.72
CA GLN A 292 -1.29 35.48 -2.59
C GLN A 292 -1.63 34.05 -3.06
N GLY A 293 -0.81 33.04 -2.72
CA GLY A 293 -1.04 31.64 -3.04
C GLY A 293 0.00 31.00 -3.95
N PRO A 294 -0.30 29.79 -4.46
CA PRO A 294 0.62 29.08 -5.34
C PRO A 294 0.68 29.69 -6.73
N HIS A 295 1.89 29.72 -7.31
CA HIS A 295 2.13 30.23 -8.67
C HIS A 295 3.29 29.48 -9.33
N VAL A 296 3.35 29.58 -10.65
CA VAL A 296 4.46 29.14 -11.48
C VAL A 296 5.00 30.34 -12.26
N PHE A 297 6.26 30.28 -12.64
CA PHE A 297 6.83 31.23 -13.61
C PHE A 297 6.82 30.57 -14.97
N VAL A 298 6.01 31.09 -15.89
CA VAL A 298 6.00 30.71 -17.29
C VAL A 298 7.12 31.50 -17.99
N VAL A 299 7.91 30.79 -18.78
CA VAL A 299 9.03 31.44 -19.55
C VAL A 299 8.53 31.65 -20.95
N GLU A 300 8.20 32.92 -21.23
CA GLU A 300 7.68 33.39 -22.50
C GLU A 300 8.80 34.05 -23.35
N GLU A 301 8.59 34.15 -24.68
CA GLU A 301 9.49 34.85 -25.54
C GLU A 301 9.36 36.35 -25.29
N ALA A 302 10.48 37.04 -25.10
CA ALA A 302 10.53 38.49 -24.95
C ALA A 302 10.37 39.19 -26.31
N GLU A 303 10.11 40.50 -26.30
CA GLU A 303 10.04 41.31 -27.52
C GLU A 303 11.33 41.20 -28.35
N ALA A 304 11.23 41.40 -29.68
CA ALA A 304 12.32 41.19 -30.63
C ALA A 304 13.60 41.97 -30.33
N ASP A 305 13.49 43.13 -29.68
CA ASP A 305 14.61 44.02 -29.33
C ASP A 305 15.01 43.91 -27.84
N ALA A 306 14.54 42.88 -27.11
CA ALA A 306 14.83 42.70 -25.70
C ALA A 306 16.28 42.24 -25.46
N PHE A 307 16.84 42.58 -24.29
CA PHE A 307 18.19 42.20 -23.87
C PHE A 307 18.44 40.69 -23.88
N LEU A 308 17.43 39.88 -23.50
CA LEU A 308 17.44 38.44 -23.57
C LEU A 308 16.14 37.92 -24.21
N PRO A 309 16.20 36.75 -24.86
CA PRO A 309 15.08 36.23 -25.66
C PRO A 309 13.87 35.73 -24.81
N HIS A 310 14.03 35.67 -23.49
CA HIS A 310 12.97 35.14 -22.63
C HIS A 310 12.73 36.03 -21.41
N ARG A 311 11.46 36.04 -20.95
CA ARG A 311 11.01 36.65 -19.69
C ARG A 311 10.20 35.66 -18.86
N ALA A 312 10.26 35.82 -17.53
CA ALA A 312 9.42 35.10 -16.57
C ALA A 312 8.12 35.89 -16.35
N SER A 313 6.98 35.21 -16.48
CA SER A 313 5.65 35.73 -16.16
C SER A 313 5.04 34.93 -15.06
N ILE A 314 4.54 35.58 -14.00
CA ILE A 314 3.83 34.90 -12.92
C ILE A 314 2.47 34.45 -13.43
N ARG A 315 2.19 33.11 -13.27
CA ARG A 315 0.89 32.54 -13.52
C ARG A 315 0.36 31.91 -12.25
N ARG A 316 -0.78 32.40 -11.74
CA ARG A 316 -1.44 31.83 -10.55
C ARG A 316 -2.07 30.49 -10.90
N VAL A 317 -1.91 29.53 -9.99
CA VAL A 317 -2.43 28.18 -10.18
C VAL A 317 -3.05 27.68 -8.86
N ASP A 318 -4.03 26.79 -8.95
CA ASP A 318 -4.54 26.08 -7.79
C ASP A 318 -3.99 24.66 -7.79
N VAL A 319 -3.33 24.28 -6.71
CA VAL A 319 -2.80 22.92 -6.57
C VAL A 319 -3.94 22.00 -6.18
N ARG A 320 -4.27 21.05 -7.06
CA ARG A 320 -5.36 20.09 -6.88
C ARG A 320 -4.85 18.77 -6.29
N GLY A 321 -3.61 18.41 -6.58
CA GLY A 321 -3.00 17.20 -6.06
C GLY A 321 -1.52 17.08 -6.32
N GLU A 322 -0.95 16.01 -5.78
CA GLU A 322 0.47 15.74 -5.94
C GLU A 322 0.74 14.26 -6.25
N SER A 323 1.76 14.01 -7.02
CA SER A 323 2.38 12.71 -7.21
C SER A 323 3.88 12.85 -6.98
N ARG A 324 4.63 11.75 -6.81
CA ARG A 324 6.05 11.70 -6.44
C ARG A 324 6.85 12.98 -6.73
N ASP A 325 6.93 13.38 -8.00
CA ASP A 325 7.77 14.51 -8.47
C ASP A 325 6.97 15.63 -9.16
N LYS A 326 5.66 15.45 -9.35
CA LYS A 326 4.77 16.35 -10.06
C LYS A 326 3.66 16.88 -9.14
N LEU A 327 3.22 18.12 -9.42
CA LEU A 327 1.99 18.68 -8.89
C LEU A 327 0.98 18.80 -10.03
N PHE A 328 -0.26 18.50 -9.73
CA PHE A 328 -1.39 18.70 -10.63
C PHE A 328 -2.04 20.02 -10.28
N VAL A 329 -2.06 20.91 -11.25
CA VAL A 329 -2.52 22.28 -11.07
C VAL A 329 -3.65 22.61 -12.04
N SER A 330 -4.60 23.40 -11.58
CA SER A 330 -5.59 24.08 -12.40
C SER A 330 -5.27 25.57 -12.51
N GLY A 331 -5.56 26.20 -13.64
CA GLY A 331 -5.28 27.61 -13.90
C GLY A 331 -5.18 27.86 -15.39
N GLU A 332 -4.88 29.10 -15.75
CA GLU A 332 -4.71 29.53 -17.14
C GLU A 332 -3.35 29.05 -17.68
N MET A 333 -3.19 27.74 -17.90
CA MET A 333 -1.98 27.14 -18.48
C MET A 333 -2.32 26.36 -19.73
N ILE A 334 -1.42 26.40 -20.71
CA ILE A 334 -1.57 25.69 -21.97
C ILE A 334 -0.58 24.49 -21.99
N PRO A 335 -1.01 23.32 -22.50
CA PRO A 335 -0.10 22.19 -22.69
C PRO A 335 1.12 22.58 -23.54
N GLY A 336 2.33 22.24 -23.06
CA GLY A 336 3.58 22.57 -23.72
C GLY A 336 4.22 23.88 -23.26
N GLU A 337 3.56 24.69 -22.44
CA GLU A 337 4.17 25.89 -21.86
C GLU A 337 5.43 25.53 -21.05
N ARG A 338 6.44 26.39 -21.19
CA ARG A 338 7.71 26.24 -20.47
C ARG A 338 7.58 26.87 -19.08
N VAL A 339 7.70 26.08 -18.04
CA VAL A 339 7.71 26.56 -16.65
C VAL A 339 9.12 26.50 -16.09
N ALA A 340 9.51 27.52 -15.34
CA ALA A 340 10.80 27.54 -14.65
C ALA A 340 10.84 26.43 -13.58
N ASN A 341 11.93 25.65 -13.54
CA ASN A 341 12.09 24.53 -12.63
C ASN A 341 13.21 24.79 -11.60
N LYS A 342 14.48 24.43 -11.93
CA LYS A 342 15.60 24.78 -11.06
C LYS A 342 15.89 26.28 -11.23
N GLY A 343 16.03 26.99 -10.12
CA GLY A 343 16.25 28.46 -10.13
C GLY A 343 14.97 29.29 -10.07
N ALA A 344 13.79 28.72 -10.15
CA ALA A 344 12.51 29.41 -10.05
C ALA A 344 12.37 30.29 -8.80
N PHE A 345 13.07 29.97 -7.71
CA PHE A 345 13.02 30.72 -6.45
C PHE A 345 13.71 32.12 -6.52
N LYS A 346 14.46 32.39 -7.57
CA LYS A 346 15.17 33.67 -7.82
C LYS A 346 14.37 34.58 -8.71
N LEU A 347 13.31 34.10 -9.33
CA LEU A 347 12.55 34.84 -10.31
C LEU A 347 11.57 35.80 -9.63
N GLU A 348 11.44 36.96 -10.27
CA GLU A 348 10.40 37.95 -10.04
C GLU A 348 9.59 38.12 -11.33
N ASP A 349 8.41 38.72 -11.19
CA ASP A 349 7.57 38.97 -12.35
C ASP A 349 8.26 39.88 -13.37
N ASN A 350 8.15 39.49 -14.62
CA ASN A 350 8.73 40.26 -15.76
C ASN A 350 10.28 40.30 -15.82
N LEU A 351 10.97 39.44 -15.01
CA LEU A 351 12.42 39.35 -15.02
C LEU A 351 12.94 38.65 -16.29
N PHE A 352 14.06 39.15 -16.85
CA PHE A 352 14.72 38.45 -17.96
C PHE A 352 15.31 37.11 -17.51
N VAL A 353 15.20 36.11 -18.38
CA VAL A 353 15.60 34.74 -18.09
C VAL A 353 16.55 34.19 -19.15
N SER A 354 17.64 33.61 -18.70
CA SER A 354 18.54 32.78 -19.54
C SER A 354 18.19 31.30 -19.27
N ILE A 355 17.83 30.58 -20.33
CA ILE A 355 17.50 29.13 -20.21
C ILE A 355 18.80 28.33 -20.25
N GLN A 356 19.10 27.61 -19.18
CA GLN A 356 20.20 26.65 -19.18
C GLN A 356 19.71 25.34 -19.78
N ALA A 357 20.41 24.83 -20.80
CA ALA A 357 20.13 23.52 -21.36
C ALA A 357 20.23 22.45 -20.26
N ARG A 358 19.33 21.49 -20.28
CA ARG A 358 19.26 20.39 -19.33
C ARG A 358 20.60 19.64 -19.32
N SER A 359 21.41 19.79 -18.28
CA SER A 359 22.49 18.85 -18.04
C SER A 359 21.82 17.53 -17.70
N THR A 360 22.04 16.53 -18.53
CA THR A 360 21.62 15.14 -18.30
C THR A 360 22.51 14.60 -17.18
N ASP A 361 22.14 14.88 -15.93
CA ASP A 361 22.71 14.20 -14.78
C ASP A 361 22.05 12.84 -14.66
N GLN A 362 22.88 11.81 -14.75
CA GLN A 362 22.62 10.36 -14.58
C GLN A 362 22.03 10.03 -13.22
#